data_319a1a172708f397b312736514effff9
#
_entry.id   319a1a172708f397b312736514effff9
#
_cell.length_a   1.000
_cell.length_b   1.000
_cell.length_c   1.000
_cell.angle_alpha   90.00
_cell.angle_beta   90.00
_cell.angle_gamma   90.00
#
_symmetry.space_group_name_H-M   'P 1'
#
loop_
_entity.id
_entity.type
_entity.pdbx_description
1 polymer ?
#
loop_
_entity_poly.entity_id
_entity_poly.type
_entity_poly.pdbx_seq_one_letter_code
_entity_poly.pdbx_strand_id
1 'polypeptide(L)'
;MTTATIYKTNTGLIDRIITALETDVEINCQDGEVWIEGAYSPNDYIIQNGQPYRLPEKPLHPTTLDLETLTWVQDNDRLWAKLRYERTVELQNSDWTQVPGAPVDQAAWATYRQALRDLPENTTDPRNPVWPSQPT
;
A
#
# COMPACT_ATOMS: atom_id res chain seq x y z
N MET A 1 -20.73 -12.43 -25.51
CA MET A 1 -19.72 -11.78 -24.65
C MET A 1 -19.92 -12.23 -23.23
N THR A 2 -18.86 -12.78 -22.65
CA THR A 2 -18.84 -13.23 -21.25
C THR A 2 -17.90 -12.32 -20.46
N THR A 3 -18.32 -11.85 -19.30
CA THR A 3 -17.42 -11.20 -18.35
C THR A 3 -16.81 -12.27 -17.46
N ALA A 4 -15.50 -12.34 -17.43
CA ALA A 4 -14.75 -13.38 -16.73
C ALA A 4 -13.73 -12.75 -15.78
N THR A 5 -13.62 -13.35 -14.60
CA THR A 5 -12.56 -13.08 -13.63
C THR A 5 -11.49 -14.14 -13.76
N ILE A 6 -10.28 -13.73 -14.10
CA ILE A 6 -9.11 -14.61 -14.21
C ILE A 6 -8.34 -14.56 -12.90
N TYR A 7 -8.00 -15.73 -12.38
CA TYR A 7 -7.35 -15.87 -11.07
C TYR A 7 -6.27 -16.96 -11.07
N LYS A 8 -5.36 -16.90 -10.10
CA LYS A 8 -4.29 -17.87 -9.93
C LYS A 8 -4.77 -19.10 -9.17
N THR A 9 -4.58 -20.30 -9.74
CA THR A 9 -5.06 -21.56 -9.16
C THR A 9 -4.44 -21.89 -7.81
N ASN A 10 -3.18 -21.52 -7.59
CA ASN A 10 -2.45 -21.86 -6.37
C ASN A 10 -2.80 -20.96 -5.16
N THR A 11 -3.28 -19.75 -5.39
CA THR A 11 -3.57 -18.78 -4.32
C THR A 11 -5.02 -18.30 -4.30
N GLY A 12 -5.75 -18.45 -5.41
CA GLY A 12 -7.07 -17.85 -5.60
C GLY A 12 -7.07 -16.35 -5.83
N LEU A 13 -5.89 -15.71 -5.84
CA LEU A 13 -5.78 -14.27 -6.08
C LEU A 13 -6.24 -13.91 -7.49
N ILE A 14 -7.13 -12.92 -7.56
CA ILE A 14 -7.65 -12.40 -8.82
C ILE A 14 -6.58 -11.54 -9.48
N ASP A 15 -6.28 -11.84 -10.75
CA ASP A 15 -5.34 -11.09 -11.54
C ASP A 15 -6.02 -9.97 -12.33
N ARG A 16 -7.08 -10.32 -13.08
CA ARG A 16 -7.78 -9.37 -13.94
C ARG A 16 -9.21 -9.78 -14.25
N ILE A 17 -9.98 -8.84 -14.75
CA ILE A 17 -11.35 -9.05 -15.25
C ILE A 17 -11.35 -8.68 -16.73
N ILE A 18 -11.91 -9.55 -17.57
CA ILE A 18 -12.04 -9.31 -19.01
C ILE A 18 -13.48 -9.56 -19.47
N THR A 19 -13.86 -8.92 -20.58
CA THR A 19 -15.11 -9.22 -21.29
C THR A 19 -14.78 -9.59 -22.73
N ALA A 20 -15.04 -10.85 -23.10
CA ALA A 20 -14.68 -11.41 -24.39
C ALA A 20 -15.63 -12.55 -24.79
N LEU A 21 -15.43 -13.15 -25.96
CA LEU A 21 -16.04 -14.44 -26.26
C LEU A 21 -15.42 -15.51 -25.34
N GLU A 22 -16.17 -16.52 -24.98
CA GLU A 22 -15.73 -17.56 -24.04
C GLU A 22 -14.43 -18.24 -24.50
N THR A 23 -14.31 -18.54 -25.80
CA THR A 23 -13.09 -19.08 -26.40
C THR A 23 -11.89 -18.16 -26.26
N ASP A 24 -12.09 -16.85 -26.31
CA ASP A 24 -11.03 -15.86 -26.18
C ASP A 24 -10.63 -15.68 -24.70
N VAL A 25 -11.55 -15.91 -23.77
CA VAL A 25 -11.23 -15.93 -22.33
C VAL A 25 -10.23 -17.03 -22.01
N GLU A 26 -10.45 -18.24 -22.53
CA GLU A 26 -9.53 -19.37 -22.33
C GLU A 26 -8.12 -19.10 -22.90
N ILE A 27 -8.05 -18.50 -24.09
CA ILE A 27 -6.77 -18.14 -24.74
C ILE A 27 -6.01 -17.05 -23.92
N ASN A 28 -6.73 -16.20 -23.21
CA ASN A 28 -6.13 -15.15 -22.37
C ASN A 28 -5.62 -15.66 -21.02
N CYS A 29 -5.94 -16.86 -20.59
CA CYS A 29 -5.40 -17.46 -19.37
C CYS A 29 -3.94 -17.90 -19.60
N GLN A 30 -3.06 -17.52 -18.68
CA GLN A 30 -1.66 -17.97 -18.66
C GLN A 30 -1.51 -19.27 -17.85
N ASP A 31 -0.31 -19.86 -17.88
CA ASP A 31 -0.01 -21.02 -17.06
C ASP A 31 -0.28 -20.75 -15.57
N GLY A 32 -1.08 -21.62 -14.94
CA GLY A 32 -1.47 -21.47 -13.54
C GLY A 32 -2.65 -20.52 -13.33
N GLU A 33 -3.30 -20.06 -14.39
CA GLU A 33 -4.52 -19.27 -14.34
C GLU A 33 -5.72 -20.06 -14.85
N VAL A 34 -6.86 -19.74 -14.27
CA VAL A 34 -8.19 -20.19 -14.70
C VAL A 34 -9.17 -19.03 -14.54
N TRP A 35 -10.37 -19.22 -15.05
CA TRP A 35 -11.39 -18.17 -14.96
C TRP A 35 -12.73 -18.68 -14.41
N ILE A 36 -13.52 -17.76 -13.89
CA ILE A 36 -14.94 -17.97 -13.55
C ILE A 36 -15.77 -16.85 -14.17
N GLU A 37 -17.04 -17.12 -14.44
CA GLU A 37 -17.96 -16.12 -14.94
C GLU A 37 -18.27 -15.09 -13.85
N GLY A 38 -18.32 -13.81 -14.24
CA GLY A 38 -18.63 -12.68 -13.38
C GLY A 38 -17.46 -11.70 -13.23
N ALA A 39 -17.76 -10.53 -12.66
CA ALA A 39 -16.81 -9.45 -12.41
C ALA A 39 -16.56 -9.33 -10.89
N TYR A 40 -15.50 -9.96 -10.42
CA TYR A 40 -15.11 -9.95 -8.99
C TYR A 40 -13.85 -9.09 -8.79
N SER A 41 -13.99 -8.00 -8.07
CA SER A 41 -12.89 -7.08 -7.79
C SER A 41 -11.79 -7.76 -6.93
N PRO A 42 -10.51 -7.66 -7.31
CA PRO A 42 -9.40 -8.22 -6.52
C PRO A 42 -9.25 -7.58 -5.13
N ASN A 43 -9.83 -6.40 -4.90
CA ASN A 43 -9.83 -5.76 -3.59
C ASN A 43 -10.89 -6.32 -2.64
N ASP A 44 -11.95 -6.92 -3.18
CA ASP A 44 -13.12 -7.35 -2.42
C ASP A 44 -13.29 -8.86 -2.38
N TYR A 45 -12.65 -9.60 -3.30
CA TYR A 45 -12.85 -11.04 -3.47
C TYR A 45 -11.54 -11.80 -3.66
N ILE A 46 -11.55 -13.04 -3.24
CA ILE A 46 -10.60 -14.12 -3.60
C ILE A 46 -11.40 -15.32 -4.07
N ILE A 47 -10.84 -16.15 -4.93
CA ILE A 47 -11.51 -17.34 -5.42
C ILE A 47 -11.04 -18.55 -4.62
N GLN A 48 -11.96 -19.24 -3.96
CA GLN A 48 -11.71 -20.48 -3.22
C GLN A 48 -12.55 -21.61 -3.78
N ASN A 49 -11.91 -22.72 -4.14
CA ASN A 49 -12.59 -23.89 -4.73
C ASN A 49 -13.49 -23.52 -5.94
N GLY A 50 -13.03 -22.56 -6.78
CA GLY A 50 -13.78 -22.09 -7.95
C GLY A 50 -14.98 -21.19 -7.61
N GLN A 51 -15.10 -20.71 -6.38
CA GLN A 51 -16.18 -19.82 -5.95
C GLN A 51 -15.64 -18.51 -5.40
N PRO A 52 -16.32 -17.38 -5.66
CA PRO A 52 -15.92 -16.10 -5.10
C PRO A 52 -16.20 -16.05 -3.60
N TYR A 53 -15.16 -15.71 -2.83
CA TYR A 53 -15.26 -15.47 -1.40
C TYR A 53 -15.01 -13.97 -1.15
N ARG A 54 -15.96 -13.31 -0.48
CA ARG A 54 -15.82 -11.87 -0.17
C ARG A 54 -14.88 -11.67 1.00
N LEU A 55 -13.84 -10.84 0.77
CA LEU A 55 -12.88 -10.46 1.80
C LEU A 55 -13.49 -9.45 2.78
N PRO A 56 -12.97 -9.38 4.02
CA PRO A 56 -13.26 -8.27 4.92
C PRO A 56 -12.88 -6.93 4.28
N GLU A 57 -13.48 -5.85 4.72
CA GLU A 57 -13.15 -4.50 4.25
C GLU A 57 -11.66 -4.21 4.46
N LYS A 58 -11.00 -3.76 3.38
CA LYS A 58 -9.58 -3.45 3.42
C LYS A 58 -9.34 -2.17 4.20
N PRO A 59 -8.49 -2.19 5.25
CA PRO A 59 -8.12 -1.00 5.99
C PRO A 59 -7.45 0.07 5.12
N LEU A 60 -7.59 1.34 5.49
CA LEU A 60 -6.99 2.48 4.77
C LEU A 60 -5.46 2.54 4.88
N HIS A 61 -4.90 1.95 5.93
CA HIS A 61 -3.44 1.87 6.10
C HIS A 61 -2.84 0.69 5.32
N PRO A 62 -1.54 0.69 5.03
CA PRO A 62 -0.87 -0.39 4.33
C PRO A 62 -1.07 -1.75 5.01
N THR A 63 -1.67 -2.68 4.28
CA THR A 63 -1.94 -4.05 4.71
C THR A 63 -1.67 -5.03 3.58
N THR A 64 -1.36 -6.26 3.94
CA THR A 64 -1.31 -7.41 3.03
C THR A 64 -2.39 -8.40 3.40
N LEU A 65 -2.87 -9.18 2.43
CA LEU A 65 -3.81 -10.25 2.68
C LEU A 65 -3.05 -11.48 3.17
N ASP A 66 -3.41 -11.96 4.36
CA ASP A 66 -3.01 -13.28 4.84
C ASP A 66 -3.88 -14.34 4.16
N LEU A 67 -3.27 -15.22 3.36
CA LEU A 67 -3.97 -16.21 2.58
C LEU A 67 -4.47 -17.42 3.40
N GLU A 68 -3.96 -17.63 4.61
CA GLU A 68 -4.43 -18.70 5.49
C GLU A 68 -5.69 -18.27 6.24
N THR A 69 -5.68 -17.05 6.79
CA THR A 69 -6.78 -16.53 7.60
C THR A 69 -7.79 -15.70 6.80
N LEU A 70 -7.46 -15.31 5.56
CA LEU A 70 -8.20 -14.39 4.69
C LEU A 70 -8.55 -13.06 5.38
N THR A 71 -7.60 -12.57 6.17
CA THR A 71 -7.69 -11.29 6.87
C THR A 71 -6.60 -10.33 6.41
N TRP A 72 -6.85 -9.03 6.57
CA TRP A 72 -5.85 -8.01 6.27
C TRP A 72 -4.91 -7.84 7.47
N VAL A 73 -3.62 -8.12 7.25
CA VAL A 73 -2.58 -7.92 8.26
C VAL A 73 -1.76 -6.68 7.95
N GLN A 74 -1.26 -6.03 9.00
CA GLN A 74 -0.47 -4.82 8.86
C GLN A 74 0.82 -5.09 8.08
N ASP A 75 1.07 -4.29 7.04
CA ASP A 75 2.32 -4.31 6.29
C ASP A 75 3.31 -3.35 6.96
N ASN A 76 4.08 -3.87 7.90
CA ASN A 76 5.06 -3.08 8.65
C ASN A 76 6.15 -2.48 7.76
N ASP A 77 6.63 -3.22 6.77
CA ASP A 77 7.70 -2.75 5.88
C ASP A 77 7.23 -1.54 5.07
N ARG A 78 6.01 -1.59 4.54
CA ARG A 78 5.41 -0.45 3.83
C ARG A 78 5.13 0.73 4.74
N LEU A 79 4.69 0.49 5.98
CA LEU A 79 4.47 1.57 6.96
C LEU A 79 5.76 2.28 7.31
N TRP A 80 6.84 1.55 7.56
CA TRP A 80 8.16 2.12 7.80
C TRP A 80 8.73 2.84 6.58
N ALA A 81 8.53 2.29 5.38
CA ALA A 81 8.93 2.93 4.14
C ALA A 81 8.18 4.24 3.91
N LYS A 82 6.86 4.26 4.16
CA LYS A 82 6.03 5.48 4.09
C LYS A 82 6.52 6.55 5.06
N LEU A 83 6.74 6.21 6.32
CA LEU A 83 7.23 7.16 7.34
C LEU A 83 8.59 7.76 6.93
N ARG A 84 9.52 6.95 6.47
CA ARG A 84 10.84 7.43 5.99
C ARG A 84 10.72 8.32 4.76
N TYR A 85 9.82 8.00 3.84
CA TYR A 85 9.56 8.82 2.67
C TYR A 85 8.99 10.20 3.06
N GLU A 86 7.94 10.25 3.86
CA GLU A 86 7.30 11.49 4.33
C GLU A 86 8.31 12.36 5.10
N ARG A 87 9.11 11.77 5.99
CA ARG A 87 10.21 12.46 6.66
C ARG A 87 11.21 13.08 5.68
N THR A 88 11.58 12.33 4.63
CA THR A 88 12.52 12.82 3.61
C THR A 88 11.94 14.02 2.87
N VAL A 89 10.66 14.01 2.55
CA VAL A 89 9.95 15.14 1.93
C VAL A 89 10.01 16.37 2.86
N GLU A 90 9.75 16.22 4.16
CA GLU A 90 9.82 17.33 5.12
C GLU A 90 11.25 17.88 5.26
N LEU A 91 12.27 17.02 5.23
CA LEU A 91 13.67 17.45 5.21
C LEU A 91 13.99 18.25 3.95
N GLN A 92 13.57 17.79 2.77
CA GLN A 92 13.77 18.51 1.51
C GLN A 92 13.04 19.85 1.49
N ASN A 93 11.79 19.90 1.94
CA ASN A 93 10.98 21.12 2.01
C ASN A 93 11.58 22.16 2.95
N SER A 94 12.40 21.77 3.91
CA SER A 94 13.06 22.66 4.88
C SER A 94 14.54 22.93 4.60
N ASP A 95 15.12 22.39 3.53
CA ASP A 95 16.55 22.57 3.22
C ASP A 95 16.93 24.06 3.04
N TRP A 96 16.06 24.84 2.44
CA TRP A 96 16.29 26.27 2.24
C TRP A 96 16.46 27.07 3.54
N THR A 97 15.93 26.57 4.66
CA THR A 97 16.06 27.24 5.98
C THR A 97 17.49 27.23 6.51
N GLN A 98 18.33 26.33 6.01
CA GLN A 98 19.72 26.15 6.43
C GLN A 98 20.73 26.87 5.50
N VAL A 99 20.24 27.53 4.45
CA VAL A 99 21.08 28.35 3.56
C VAL A 99 21.53 29.62 4.29
N PRO A 100 22.82 30.03 4.19
CA PRO A 100 23.27 31.28 4.77
C PRO A 100 22.41 32.47 4.33
N GLY A 101 21.94 33.28 5.29
CA GLY A 101 21.09 34.44 5.02
C GLY A 101 19.60 34.13 4.85
N ALA A 102 19.14 32.90 5.06
CA ALA A 102 17.70 32.58 5.08
C ALA A 102 16.97 33.42 6.13
N PRO A 103 15.82 34.04 5.81
CA PRO A 103 15.12 35.01 6.69
C PRO A 103 14.26 34.27 7.74
N VAL A 104 14.86 33.33 8.48
CA VAL A 104 14.22 32.50 9.50
C VAL A 104 15.15 32.24 10.67
N ASP A 105 14.61 31.79 11.80
CA ASP A 105 15.41 31.28 12.91
C ASP A 105 16.04 29.93 12.53
N GLN A 106 17.26 30.01 12.00
CA GLN A 106 17.99 28.82 11.50
C GLN A 106 18.26 27.80 12.62
N ALA A 107 18.46 28.22 13.87
CA ALA A 107 18.69 27.33 14.99
C ALA A 107 17.43 26.54 15.36
N ALA A 108 16.27 27.19 15.38
CA ALA A 108 14.97 26.52 15.59
C ALA A 108 14.68 25.52 14.49
N TRP A 109 14.92 25.87 13.22
CA TRP A 109 14.77 24.96 12.08
C TRP A 109 15.77 23.81 12.10
N ALA A 110 17.01 24.03 12.55
CA ALA A 110 17.97 22.95 12.72
C ALA A 110 17.51 21.93 13.77
N THR A 111 16.92 22.39 14.87
CA THR A 111 16.33 21.52 15.91
C THR A 111 15.16 20.70 15.35
N TYR A 112 14.25 21.33 14.61
CA TYR A 112 13.14 20.64 13.94
C TYR A 112 13.65 19.57 12.98
N ARG A 113 14.63 19.88 12.15
CA ARG A 113 15.23 18.95 11.19
C ARG A 113 15.95 17.80 11.88
N GLN A 114 16.59 18.04 13.03
CA GLN A 114 17.18 16.95 13.83
C GLN A 114 16.10 16.02 14.37
N ALA A 115 15.00 16.57 14.89
CA ALA A 115 13.85 15.78 15.34
C ALA A 115 13.23 14.93 14.21
N LEU A 116 13.21 15.46 12.97
CA LEU A 116 12.79 14.67 11.80
C LEU A 116 13.76 13.51 11.52
N ARG A 117 15.07 13.70 11.64
CA ARG A 117 16.05 12.61 11.44
C ARG A 117 15.88 11.51 12.47
N ASP A 118 15.60 11.87 13.70
CA ASP A 118 15.46 10.96 14.84
C ASP A 118 14.05 10.31 14.88
N LEU A 119 13.11 10.79 14.10
CA LEU A 119 11.71 10.33 14.11
C LEU A 119 11.57 8.81 13.97
N PRO A 120 12.26 8.10 13.04
CA PRO A 120 12.12 6.65 12.94
C PRO A 120 12.59 5.90 14.19
N GLU A 121 13.68 6.36 14.84
CA GLU A 121 14.21 5.73 16.05
C GLU A 121 13.30 5.98 17.26
N ASN A 122 12.61 7.13 17.30
CA ASN A 122 11.69 7.50 18.36
C ASN A 122 10.25 6.99 18.14
N THR A 123 9.98 6.33 17.01
CA THR A 123 8.66 5.80 16.69
C THR A 123 8.61 4.31 16.99
N THR A 124 7.70 3.90 17.87
CA THR A 124 7.44 2.48 18.18
C THR A 124 6.40 1.86 17.26
N ASP A 125 5.38 2.61 16.89
CA ASP A 125 4.32 2.18 15.97
C ASP A 125 4.31 3.10 14.74
N PRO A 126 4.69 2.59 13.56
CA PRO A 126 4.76 3.40 12.34
C PRO A 126 3.41 3.92 11.83
N ARG A 127 2.29 3.45 12.39
CA ARG A 127 0.95 3.99 12.10
C ARG A 127 0.68 5.31 12.79
N ASN A 128 1.34 5.53 13.94
CA ASN A 128 1.10 6.68 14.82
C ASN A 128 2.42 7.37 15.19
N PRO A 129 3.18 7.88 14.22
CA PRO A 129 4.39 8.64 14.51
C PRO A 129 4.03 9.99 15.13
N VAL A 130 4.86 10.45 16.06
CA VAL A 130 4.73 11.80 16.65
C VAL A 130 5.62 12.76 15.85
N TRP A 131 5.02 13.46 14.90
CA TRP A 131 5.73 14.42 14.06
C TRP A 131 6.15 15.65 14.85
N PRO A 132 7.39 16.13 14.68
CA PRO A 132 7.80 17.39 15.29
C PRO A 132 7.04 18.57 14.68
N SER A 133 6.81 19.63 15.48
CA SER A 133 6.17 20.85 15.02
C SER A 133 7.16 21.77 14.31
N GLN A 134 6.76 22.30 13.15
CA GLN A 134 7.57 23.29 12.44
C GLN A 134 7.72 24.59 13.26
N PRO A 135 8.90 25.21 13.23
CA PRO A 135 9.08 26.56 13.79
C PRO A 135 8.21 27.59 13.05
N THR A 136 7.74 28.57 13.76
CA THR A 136 6.97 29.69 13.21
C THR A 136 7.87 30.84 12.75
#